data_e1c046011629ccf1587836f36d4c6ce5
#
_entry.id   e1c046011629ccf1587836f36d4c6ce5
#
_cell.length_a   1.000
_cell.length_b   1.000
_cell.length_c   1.000
_cell.angle_alpha   90.00
_cell.angle_beta   90.00
_cell.angle_gamma   90.00
#
_symmetry.space_group_name_H-M   'P 1'
#
loop_
_entity.id
_entity.type
_entity.pdbx_description
1 polymer ?
#
loop_
_entity_poly.entity_id
_entity_poly.type
_entity_poly.pdbx_seq_one_letter_code
_entity_poly.pdbx_strand_id
1 'polypeptide(L)'
;GYPIWWGEPPMIINTFLEKYDFAGKTIIPFNTHAGSGAAGSYKAIKEKLPDANVNTNGLAIMGTDARTQSAKDSVEAWLKELGF
;
A
#
# COMPACT_ATOMS: atom_id res chain seq x y z
N GLY A 1 3.50 -1.78 -3.95
CA GLY A 1 2.18 -1.54 -4.54
C GLY A 1 1.46 -2.84 -4.84
N TYR A 2 0.15 -2.87 -4.68
CA TYR A 2 -0.65 -4.07 -4.93
C TYR A 2 -2.12 -3.69 -5.15
N PRO A 3 -2.89 -4.53 -5.86
CA PRO A 3 -4.34 -4.34 -5.95
C PRO A 3 -5.04 -4.95 -4.74
N ILE A 4 -6.27 -4.50 -4.48
CA ILE A 4 -7.18 -5.18 -3.56
C ILE A 4 -8.17 -5.99 -4.40
N TRP A 5 -8.19 -7.30 -4.20
CA TRP A 5 -9.08 -8.25 -4.88
C TRP A 5 -9.98 -8.92 -3.83
N TRP A 6 -11.28 -8.82 -4.02
CA TRP A 6 -12.25 -9.43 -3.08
C TRP A 6 -12.03 -9.00 -1.63
N GLY A 7 -11.67 -7.71 -1.43
CA GLY A 7 -11.44 -7.15 -0.10
C GLY A 7 -10.10 -7.49 0.53
N GLU A 8 -9.16 -8.09 -0.22
CA GLU A 8 -7.86 -8.52 0.30
C GLU A 8 -6.74 -8.25 -0.71
N PRO A 9 -5.49 -8.05 -0.25
CA PRO A 9 -4.35 -8.12 -1.15
C PRO A 9 -4.24 -9.53 -1.76
N PRO A 10 -3.69 -9.67 -2.97
CA PRO A 10 -3.43 -11.00 -3.53
C PRO A 10 -2.53 -11.82 -2.60
N MET A 11 -2.72 -13.13 -2.56
CA MET A 11 -1.97 -14.02 -1.66
C MET A 11 -0.45 -13.93 -1.86
N ILE A 12 0.00 -13.62 -3.07
CA ILE A 12 1.43 -13.47 -3.37
C ILE A 12 2.09 -12.36 -2.55
N ILE A 13 1.33 -11.36 -2.10
CA ILE A 13 1.85 -10.30 -1.24
C ILE A 13 2.28 -10.89 0.11
N ASN A 14 1.46 -11.77 0.70
CA ASN A 14 1.83 -12.44 1.95
C ASN A 14 3.08 -13.30 1.76
N THR A 15 3.16 -14.06 0.67
CA THR A 15 4.31 -14.88 0.34
C THR A 15 5.58 -14.04 0.20
N PHE A 16 5.48 -12.90 -0.49
CA PHE A 16 6.59 -11.96 -0.65
C PHE A 16 7.07 -11.40 0.69
N LEU A 17 6.14 -11.00 1.56
CA LEU A 17 6.48 -10.42 2.86
C LEU A 17 7.11 -11.45 3.80
N GLU A 18 6.74 -12.72 3.67
CA GLU A 18 7.31 -13.80 4.47
C GLU A 18 8.68 -14.26 3.97
N LYS A 19 8.93 -14.11 2.66
CA LYS A 19 10.13 -14.62 2.02
C LYS A 19 11.39 -13.83 2.32
N TYR A 20 11.26 -12.51 2.48
CA TYR A 20 12.40 -11.61 2.63
C TYR A 20 12.43 -10.97 4.02
N ASP A 21 13.63 -10.61 4.47
CA ASP A 21 13.83 -9.88 5.72
C ASP A 21 13.72 -8.37 5.48
N PHE A 22 12.69 -7.76 6.05
CA PHE A 22 12.44 -6.33 5.95
C PHE A 22 12.84 -5.55 7.20
N ALA A 23 13.49 -6.19 8.17
CA ALA A 23 13.89 -5.53 9.41
C ALA A 23 14.71 -4.27 9.13
N GLY A 24 14.35 -3.17 9.76
CA GLY A 24 15.00 -1.87 9.57
C GLY A 24 14.66 -1.16 8.26
N LYS A 25 13.86 -1.77 7.38
CA LYS A 25 13.43 -1.14 6.13
C LYS A 25 12.24 -0.23 6.37
N THR A 26 12.16 0.85 5.59
CA THR A 26 10.98 1.70 5.54
C THR A 26 10.05 1.18 4.45
N ILE A 27 8.84 0.86 4.84
CA ILE A 27 7.80 0.32 3.95
C ILE A 27 6.68 1.34 3.82
N ILE A 28 6.38 1.74 2.59
CA ILE A 28 5.34 2.73 2.29
C ILE A 28 4.35 2.08 1.32
N PRO A 29 3.27 1.49 1.83
CA PRO A 29 2.33 0.76 0.98
C PRO A 29 1.39 1.67 0.21
N PHE A 30 1.03 1.24 -1.00
CA PHE A 30 -0.04 1.85 -1.79
C PHE A 30 -0.78 0.77 -2.57
N ASN A 31 -2.02 1.03 -2.93
CA ASN A 31 -2.83 0.03 -3.61
C ASN A 31 -3.86 0.65 -4.55
N THR A 32 -4.32 -0.17 -5.50
CA THR A 32 -5.54 0.11 -6.26
C THR A 32 -6.70 -0.71 -5.70
N HIS A 33 -7.92 -0.29 -5.98
CA HIS A 33 -9.12 -0.98 -5.51
C HIS A 33 -10.33 -0.65 -6.42
N ALA A 34 -11.42 -1.36 -6.20
CA ALA A 34 -12.68 -1.14 -6.93
C ALA A 34 -13.80 -0.66 -5.99
N GLY A 35 -13.45 -0.04 -4.86
CA GLY A 35 -14.39 0.50 -3.89
C GLY A 35 -14.08 0.13 -2.44
N SER A 36 -13.14 -0.80 -2.21
CA SER A 36 -12.78 -1.28 -0.85
C SER A 36 -11.74 -0.40 -0.15
N GLY A 37 -11.14 0.58 -0.84
CA GLY A 37 -10.02 1.33 -0.29
C GLY A 37 -8.82 0.44 -0.03
N ALA A 38 -8.17 0.62 1.11
CA ALA A 38 -7.04 -0.21 1.52
C ALA A 38 -7.47 -1.53 2.15
N ALA A 39 -8.74 -1.68 2.51
CA ALA A 39 -9.31 -2.89 3.15
C ALA A 39 -8.50 -3.34 4.39
N GLY A 40 -7.94 -2.40 5.16
CA GLY A 40 -7.14 -2.72 6.35
C GLY A 40 -5.76 -3.29 6.05
N SER A 41 -5.34 -3.32 4.77
CA SER A 41 -4.09 -3.98 4.37
C SER A 41 -2.84 -3.30 4.93
N TYR A 42 -2.83 -1.98 5.10
CA TYR A 42 -1.66 -1.27 5.61
C TYR A 42 -1.36 -1.66 7.06
N LYS A 43 -2.40 -1.75 7.88
CA LYS A 43 -2.27 -2.21 9.26
C LYS A 43 -1.83 -3.67 9.31
N ALA A 44 -2.39 -4.50 8.44
CA ALA A 44 -2.00 -5.91 8.36
C ALA A 44 -0.54 -6.09 7.99
N ILE A 45 -0.01 -5.29 7.04
CA ILE A 45 1.40 -5.30 6.69
C ILE A 45 2.26 -4.92 7.89
N LYS A 46 1.87 -3.87 8.62
CA LYS A 46 2.59 -3.44 9.81
C LYS A 46 2.65 -4.53 10.88
N GLU A 47 1.54 -5.21 11.11
CA GLU A 47 1.47 -6.31 12.08
C GLU A 47 2.32 -7.51 11.65
N LYS A 48 2.39 -7.76 10.35
CA LYS A 48 3.18 -8.86 9.80
C LYS A 48 4.68 -8.58 9.82
N LEU A 49 5.08 -7.31 9.76
CA LEU A 49 6.47 -6.88 9.72
C LEU A 49 6.81 -5.98 10.92
N PRO A 50 6.80 -6.53 12.15
CA PRO A 50 6.96 -5.70 13.34
C PRO A 50 8.34 -5.05 13.48
N ASP A 51 9.37 -5.59 12.82
CA ASP A 51 10.73 -5.06 12.84
C ASP A 51 11.02 -4.08 11.71
N ALA A 52 10.08 -3.87 10.80
CA ALA A 52 10.18 -2.88 9.74
C ALA A 52 9.50 -1.57 10.16
N ASN A 53 9.91 -0.47 9.54
CA ASN A 53 9.26 0.81 9.73
C ASN A 53 8.15 0.97 8.68
N VAL A 54 6.96 0.49 8.99
CA VAL A 54 5.81 0.52 8.08
C VAL A 54 4.99 1.78 8.32
N ASN A 55 4.90 2.62 7.30
CA ASN A 55 4.06 3.82 7.34
C ASN A 55 2.63 3.44 6.93
N THR A 56 1.69 3.55 7.85
CA THR A 56 0.29 3.22 7.59
C THR A 56 -0.50 4.34 6.89
N ASN A 57 0.13 5.48 6.63
CA ASN A 57 -0.44 6.54 5.80
C ASN A 57 -0.19 6.19 4.31
N GLY A 58 -0.79 5.10 3.87
CA GLY A 58 -0.70 4.63 2.50
C GLY A 58 -1.64 5.39 1.57
N LEU A 59 -1.54 5.10 0.28
CA LEU A 59 -2.41 5.70 -0.74
C LEU A 59 -3.24 4.63 -1.42
N ALA A 60 -4.56 4.77 -1.36
CA ALA A 60 -5.50 3.90 -2.06
C ALA A 60 -6.11 4.66 -3.24
N ILE A 61 -5.98 4.13 -4.45
CA ILE A 61 -6.50 4.74 -5.66
C ILE A 61 -7.50 3.77 -6.32
N MET A 62 -8.70 4.28 -6.66
CA MET A 62 -9.66 3.47 -7.39
C MET A 62 -9.08 3.09 -8.76
N GLY A 63 -9.20 1.82 -9.15
CA GLY A 63 -8.59 1.30 -10.36
C GLY A 63 -9.03 2.04 -11.62
N THR A 64 -10.28 2.53 -11.68
CA THR A 64 -10.77 3.33 -12.79
C THR A 64 -10.09 4.69 -12.91
N ASP A 65 -9.48 5.19 -11.83
CA ASP A 65 -8.80 6.49 -11.79
C ASP A 65 -7.29 6.39 -11.96
N ALA A 66 -6.73 5.18 -11.96
CA ALA A 66 -5.28 4.96 -11.88
C ALA A 66 -4.48 5.58 -13.05
N ARG A 67 -5.12 5.80 -14.20
CA ARG A 67 -4.49 6.40 -15.38
C ARG A 67 -4.83 7.87 -15.59
N THR A 68 -5.47 8.50 -14.61
CA THR A 68 -5.93 9.89 -14.72
C THR A 68 -4.90 10.88 -14.19
N GLN A 69 -5.03 12.14 -14.61
CA GLN A 69 -4.23 13.24 -14.03
C GLN A 69 -4.53 13.42 -12.54
N SER A 70 -5.78 13.18 -12.13
CA SER A 70 -6.17 13.24 -10.72
C SER A 70 -5.39 12.26 -9.87
N ALA A 71 -5.17 11.03 -10.36
CA ALA A 71 -4.36 10.04 -9.66
C ALA A 71 -2.90 10.49 -9.55
N LYS A 72 -2.34 11.04 -10.61
CA LYS A 72 -0.98 11.59 -10.59
C LYS A 72 -0.84 12.69 -9.55
N ASP A 73 -1.79 13.61 -9.49
CA ASP A 73 -1.79 14.69 -8.52
C ASP A 73 -1.89 14.16 -7.08
N SER A 74 -2.70 13.11 -6.87
CA SER A 74 -2.83 12.45 -5.57
C SER A 74 -1.52 11.82 -5.13
N VAL A 75 -0.82 11.16 -6.04
CA VAL A 75 0.50 10.55 -5.74
C VAL A 75 1.50 11.64 -5.36
N GLU A 76 1.57 12.72 -6.11
CA GLU A 76 2.50 13.81 -5.83
C GLU A 76 2.23 14.45 -4.47
N ALA A 77 0.97 14.73 -4.16
CA ALA A 77 0.57 15.31 -2.87
C ALA A 77 0.90 14.37 -1.72
N TRP A 78 0.63 13.07 -1.88
CA TRP A 78 0.93 12.07 -0.88
C TRP A 78 2.43 11.94 -0.61
N LEU A 79 3.26 11.91 -1.66
CA LEU A 79 4.71 11.84 -1.50
C LEU A 79 5.25 13.07 -0.77
N LYS A 80 4.73 14.26 -1.04
CA LYS A 80 5.11 15.48 -0.32
C LYS A 80 4.71 15.40 1.15
N GLU A 81 3.52 14.90 1.45
CA GLU A 81 3.05 14.70 2.81
C GLU A 81 3.97 13.76 3.59
N LEU A 82 4.51 12.74 2.93
CA LEU A 82 5.44 11.78 3.53
C LEU A 82 6.88 12.30 3.62
N GLY A 83 7.19 13.46 3.02
CA GLY A 83 8.52 14.06 3.08
C GLY A 83 9.44 13.70 1.90
N PHE A 84 8.86 13.27 0.80
CA PHE A 84 9.64 12.93 -0.40
C PHE A 84 9.62 14.02 -1.49
#